data_efefee03627faa0b0a34deafffc0ab75
#
_entry.id   efefee03627faa0b0a34deafffc0ab75
#
_cell.length_a   1.000
_cell.length_b   1.000
_cell.length_c   1.000
_cell.angle_alpha   90.00
_cell.angle_beta   90.00
_cell.angle_gamma   90.00
#
_symmetry.space_group_name_H-M   'P 1'
#
loop_
_entity.id
_entity.type
_entity.pdbx_description
1 polymer ?
#
loop_
_entity_poly.entity_id
_entity_poly.type
_entity_poly.pdbx_seq_one_letter_code
_entity_poly.pdbx_strand_id
1 'polypeptide(L)'
;MIENCFSGFAPGDLPPGVPLYSGKVRDVLDLGDRLLITVTDRISAFDRVLSTIPFKGEVLSRISAGWFALTGDIIPNHVVEALSPRTTVVRKAEVLPVEVVVRGHLTGSAWRDYQAGRPVSGIRLPGGMRKNQAFDRPLLTP
;
A
#
# COMPACT_ATOMS: atom_id res chain seq x y z
N MET A 1 5.55 -22.25 13.16
CA MET A 1 4.65 -21.13 12.79
C MET A 1 4.63 -20.17 13.98
N ILE A 2 4.75 -18.88 13.74
CA ILE A 2 4.59 -17.89 14.81
C ILE A 2 3.10 -17.88 15.15
N GLU A 3 2.73 -18.26 16.36
CA GLU A 3 1.34 -18.21 16.83
C GLU A 3 0.79 -16.79 16.69
N ASN A 4 -0.49 -16.66 16.33
CA ASN A 4 -1.21 -15.40 16.13
C ASN A 4 -0.86 -14.58 14.87
N CYS A 5 -0.36 -15.20 13.81
CA CYS A 5 -0.19 -14.56 12.50
C CYS A 5 -1.30 -14.95 11.53
N PHE A 6 -1.98 -13.96 10.95
CA PHE A 6 -2.89 -14.18 9.83
C PHE A 6 -2.10 -14.09 8.51
N SER A 7 -1.85 -15.24 7.90
CA SER A 7 -1.09 -15.32 6.63
C SER A 7 -1.95 -15.23 5.37
N GLY A 8 -3.27 -15.13 5.51
CA GLY A 8 -4.23 -15.08 4.40
C GLY A 8 -5.29 -16.16 4.49
N PHE A 9 -6.28 -16.10 3.61
CA PHE A 9 -7.33 -17.09 3.52
C PHE A 9 -6.85 -18.35 2.82
N ALA A 10 -7.25 -19.52 3.35
CA ALA A 10 -7.12 -20.78 2.65
C ALA A 10 -8.33 -21.01 1.71
N PRO A 11 -8.22 -21.87 0.68
CA PRO A 11 -9.30 -22.12 -0.26
C PRO A 11 -10.64 -22.58 0.37
N GLY A 12 -10.59 -23.17 1.57
CA GLY A 12 -11.77 -23.63 2.30
C GLY A 12 -12.39 -22.60 3.25
N ASP A 13 -11.74 -21.44 3.44
CA ASP A 13 -12.21 -20.43 4.40
C ASP A 13 -13.31 -19.52 3.82
N LEU A 14 -13.55 -19.61 2.51
CA LEU A 14 -14.40 -18.69 1.79
C LEU A 14 -15.67 -19.36 1.26
N PRO A 15 -16.77 -18.59 1.11
CA PRO A 15 -17.96 -19.09 0.45
C PRO A 15 -17.67 -19.54 -0.99
N PRO A 16 -18.31 -20.60 -1.48
CA PRO A 16 -18.16 -21.03 -2.88
C PRO A 16 -18.52 -19.91 -3.87
N GLY A 17 -17.69 -19.78 -4.91
CA GLY A 17 -17.94 -18.84 -6.01
C GLY A 17 -17.49 -17.39 -5.77
N VAL A 18 -16.92 -17.06 -4.60
CA VAL A 18 -16.35 -15.73 -4.35
C VAL A 18 -14.90 -15.71 -4.82
N PRO A 19 -14.55 -14.88 -5.83
CA PRO A 19 -13.18 -14.78 -6.32
C PRO A 19 -12.25 -14.19 -5.24
N LEU A 20 -11.13 -14.87 -5.00
CA LEU A 20 -10.05 -14.41 -4.12
C LEU A 20 -8.83 -14.04 -4.94
N TYR A 21 -8.36 -12.81 -4.75
CA TYR A 21 -7.06 -12.37 -5.21
C TYR A 21 -6.09 -12.23 -4.01
N SER A 22 -5.08 -13.09 -3.96
CA SER A 22 -4.03 -13.02 -2.92
C SER A 22 -2.83 -12.24 -3.46
N GLY A 23 -2.69 -11.00 -2.99
CA GLY A 23 -1.51 -10.17 -3.25
C GLY A 23 -0.34 -10.49 -2.32
N LYS A 24 0.73 -9.73 -2.41
CA LYS A 24 1.94 -9.94 -1.56
C LYS A 24 1.65 -9.82 -0.06
N VAL A 25 0.77 -8.90 0.33
CA VAL A 25 0.48 -8.57 1.74
C VAL A 25 -1.00 -8.33 2.03
N ARG A 26 -1.87 -8.50 1.06
CA ARG A 26 -3.33 -8.34 1.17
C ARG A 26 -4.04 -9.45 0.43
N ASP A 27 -5.18 -9.83 0.96
CA ASP A 27 -6.14 -10.67 0.28
C ASP A 27 -7.38 -9.84 -0.05
N VAL A 28 -7.90 -9.97 -1.27
CA VAL A 28 -9.03 -9.21 -1.79
C VAL A 28 -10.07 -10.17 -2.31
N LEU A 29 -11.28 -10.09 -1.77
CA LEU A 29 -12.44 -10.78 -2.29
C LEU A 29 -13.27 -9.84 -3.13
N ASP A 30 -13.66 -10.30 -4.31
CA ASP A 30 -14.53 -9.55 -5.23
C ASP A 30 -16.00 -9.93 -4.97
N LEU A 31 -16.78 -8.98 -4.48
CA LEU A 31 -18.21 -9.13 -4.19
C LEU A 31 -19.10 -8.50 -5.27
N GLY A 32 -18.52 -8.16 -6.44
CA GLY A 32 -19.20 -7.52 -7.55
C GLY A 32 -19.02 -6.01 -7.55
N ASP A 33 -19.88 -5.27 -6.90
CA ASP A 33 -19.79 -3.80 -6.77
C ASP A 33 -18.87 -3.33 -5.64
N ARG A 34 -18.45 -4.24 -4.78
CA ARG A 34 -17.59 -4.00 -3.61
C ARG A 34 -16.44 -4.98 -3.57
N LEU A 35 -15.39 -4.57 -2.86
CA LEU A 35 -14.28 -5.46 -2.52
C LEU A 35 -14.18 -5.56 -1.00
N LEU A 36 -13.82 -6.75 -0.53
CA LEU A 36 -13.41 -6.99 0.84
C LEU A 36 -11.89 -7.09 0.86
N ILE A 37 -11.23 -6.10 1.45
CA ILE A 37 -9.77 -6.06 1.54
C ILE A 37 -9.34 -6.47 2.94
N THR A 38 -8.58 -7.56 3.03
CA THR A 38 -8.01 -8.03 4.29
C THR A 38 -6.50 -7.90 4.27
N VAL A 39 -5.95 -7.14 5.22
CA VAL A 39 -4.50 -6.94 5.36
C VAL A 39 -3.92 -8.09 6.15
N THR A 40 -2.95 -8.78 5.57
CA THR A 40 -2.29 -9.94 6.19
C THR A 40 -1.04 -9.52 6.97
N ASP A 41 -0.54 -10.43 7.78
CA ASP A 41 0.70 -10.23 8.53
C ASP A 41 1.96 -10.57 7.71
N ARG A 42 1.79 -10.94 6.43
CA ARG A 42 2.90 -11.18 5.49
C ARG A 42 3.78 -9.95 5.34
N ILE A 43 5.09 -10.16 5.30
CA ILE A 43 6.07 -9.17 4.85
C ILE A 43 6.65 -9.62 3.51
N SER A 44 6.86 -8.66 2.63
CA SER A 44 7.46 -8.92 1.33
C SER A 44 8.63 -7.96 1.07
N ALA A 45 9.66 -8.47 0.41
CA ALA A 45 10.72 -7.68 -0.19
C ALA A 45 11.19 -8.36 -1.48
N PHE A 46 11.67 -7.57 -2.43
CA PHE A 46 12.12 -8.06 -3.74
C PHE A 46 11.08 -8.95 -4.43
N ASP A 47 9.80 -8.55 -4.35
CA ASP A 47 8.65 -9.25 -4.90
C ASP A 47 8.36 -10.66 -4.34
N ARG A 48 8.96 -11.01 -3.21
CA ARG A 48 8.76 -12.28 -2.52
C ARG A 48 8.20 -12.06 -1.12
N VAL A 49 7.28 -12.93 -0.72
CA VAL A 49 6.85 -13.03 0.68
C VAL A 49 7.96 -13.73 1.45
N LEU A 50 8.50 -13.05 2.46
CA LEU A 50 9.64 -13.53 3.25
C LEU A 50 9.21 -14.25 4.52
N SER A 51 8.23 -13.69 5.23
CA SER A 51 7.78 -14.16 6.54
C SER A 51 6.47 -13.48 6.93
N THR A 52 6.05 -13.66 8.19
CA THR A 52 4.95 -12.93 8.83
C THR A 52 5.43 -12.23 10.09
N ILE A 53 4.80 -11.09 10.41
CA ILE A 53 5.00 -10.38 11.68
C ILE A 53 3.63 -10.28 12.36
N PRO A 54 3.49 -10.79 13.61
CA PRO A 54 2.23 -10.75 14.34
C PRO A 54 1.63 -9.35 14.38
N PHE A 55 0.32 -9.25 14.15
CA PHE A 55 -0.46 -8.00 14.18
C PHE A 55 -0.08 -6.92 13.14
N LYS A 56 0.90 -7.16 12.27
CA LYS A 56 1.30 -6.18 11.25
C LYS A 56 0.12 -5.73 10.39
N GLY A 57 -0.71 -6.66 9.94
CA GLY A 57 -1.89 -6.37 9.12
C GLY A 57 -2.88 -5.48 9.85
N GLU A 58 -3.15 -5.76 11.12
CA GLU A 58 -4.04 -4.97 11.94
C GLU A 58 -3.52 -3.55 12.16
N VAL A 59 -2.25 -3.40 12.54
CA VAL A 59 -1.61 -2.08 12.74
C VAL A 59 -1.70 -1.24 11.47
N LEU A 60 -1.33 -1.80 10.32
CA LEU A 60 -1.36 -1.07 9.05
C LEU A 60 -2.79 -0.70 8.62
N SER A 61 -3.76 -1.59 8.85
CA SER A 61 -5.17 -1.32 8.53
C SER A 61 -5.73 -0.19 9.40
N ARG A 62 -5.44 -0.18 10.70
CA ARG A 62 -5.85 0.89 11.62
C ARG A 62 -5.23 2.24 11.27
N ILE A 63 -3.93 2.27 10.91
CA ILE A 63 -3.26 3.49 10.44
C ILE A 63 -3.94 4.00 9.17
N SER A 64 -4.22 3.12 8.21
CA SER A 64 -4.92 3.48 6.97
C SER A 64 -6.31 4.05 7.23
N ALA A 65 -7.09 3.41 8.10
CA ALA A 65 -8.43 3.90 8.49
C ALA A 65 -8.36 5.29 9.13
N GLY A 66 -7.38 5.54 10.00
CA GLY A 66 -7.13 6.85 10.59
C GLY A 66 -6.85 7.92 9.54
N TRP A 67 -6.01 7.62 8.55
CA TRP A 67 -5.73 8.55 7.44
C TRP A 67 -6.97 8.81 6.58
N PHE A 68 -7.75 7.80 6.23
CA PHE A 68 -9.00 8.00 5.48
C PHE A 68 -9.99 8.86 6.24
N ALA A 69 -10.09 8.71 7.56
CA ALA A 69 -10.94 9.57 8.39
C ALA A 69 -10.43 11.01 8.43
N LEU A 70 -9.12 11.23 8.58
CA LEU A 70 -8.50 12.57 8.65
C LEU A 70 -8.53 13.33 7.31
N THR A 71 -8.58 12.63 6.19
CA THR A 71 -8.54 13.25 4.85
C THR A 71 -9.89 13.23 4.13
N GLY A 72 -10.93 12.78 4.80
CA GLY A 72 -12.27 12.61 4.21
C GLY A 72 -12.93 13.93 3.77
N ASP A 73 -12.55 15.05 4.35
CA ASP A 73 -12.97 16.40 3.98
C ASP A 73 -12.16 16.98 2.79
N ILE A 74 -10.99 16.40 2.50
CA ILE A 74 -10.11 16.83 1.39
C ILE A 74 -10.50 16.13 0.09
N ILE A 75 -10.71 14.80 0.16
CA ILE A 75 -11.04 13.99 -1.00
C ILE A 75 -11.90 12.78 -0.60
N PRO A 76 -12.97 12.46 -1.35
CA PRO A 76 -13.73 11.23 -1.14
C PRO A 76 -12.81 9.99 -1.24
N ASN A 77 -13.04 9.00 -0.40
CA ASN A 77 -12.33 7.74 -0.43
C ASN A 77 -13.28 6.56 -0.73
N HIS A 78 -12.70 5.38 -0.92
CA HIS A 78 -13.44 4.17 -1.30
C HIS A 78 -13.97 3.37 -0.10
N VAL A 79 -13.63 3.72 1.12
CA VAL A 79 -14.00 2.97 2.32
C VAL A 79 -15.51 3.06 2.55
N VAL A 80 -16.13 1.91 2.76
CA VAL A 80 -17.56 1.80 3.13
C VAL A 80 -17.69 1.46 4.60
N GLU A 81 -17.00 0.41 5.07
CA GLU A 81 -17.14 -0.11 6.42
C GLU A 81 -15.88 -0.89 6.83
N ALA A 82 -15.49 -0.80 8.09
CA ALA A 82 -14.48 -1.65 8.70
C ALA A 82 -15.17 -2.83 9.41
N LEU A 83 -15.03 -4.05 8.87
CA LEU A 83 -15.62 -5.26 9.45
C LEU A 83 -14.79 -5.81 10.61
N SER A 84 -13.49 -5.58 10.59
CA SER A 84 -12.57 -6.00 11.63
C SER A 84 -11.34 -5.10 11.67
N PRO A 85 -10.44 -5.23 12.66
CA PRO A 85 -9.21 -4.45 12.70
C PRO A 85 -8.30 -4.58 11.47
N ARG A 86 -8.49 -5.63 10.65
CA ARG A 86 -7.68 -5.87 9.44
C ARG A 86 -8.48 -5.97 8.13
N THR A 87 -9.81 -5.94 8.21
CA THR A 87 -10.69 -6.17 7.06
C THR A 87 -11.61 -5.00 6.83
N THR A 88 -11.63 -4.48 5.61
CA THR A 88 -12.43 -3.31 5.23
C THR A 88 -13.22 -3.63 3.96
N VAL A 89 -14.52 -3.29 3.96
CA VAL A 89 -15.35 -3.24 2.76
C VAL A 89 -15.10 -1.91 2.06
N VAL A 90 -14.82 -1.97 0.78
CA VAL A 90 -14.61 -0.78 -0.04
C VAL A 90 -15.45 -0.83 -1.32
N ARG A 91 -15.77 0.32 -1.88
CA ARG A 91 -16.34 0.41 -3.23
C ARG A 91 -15.30 -0.05 -4.23
N LYS A 92 -15.72 -0.86 -5.20
CA LYS A 92 -14.88 -1.23 -6.34
C LYS A 92 -14.73 -0.01 -7.23
N ALA A 93 -13.50 0.45 -7.40
CA ALA A 93 -13.16 1.59 -8.24
C ALA A 93 -12.37 1.13 -9.46
N GLU A 94 -12.48 1.89 -10.55
CA GLU A 94 -11.60 1.73 -11.69
C GLU A 94 -10.23 2.31 -11.34
N VAL A 95 -9.20 1.47 -11.42
CA VAL A 95 -7.83 1.84 -11.06
C VAL A 95 -7.14 2.45 -12.28
N LEU A 96 -6.64 3.67 -12.14
CA LEU A 96 -5.77 4.25 -13.16
C LEU A 96 -4.47 3.43 -13.26
N PRO A 97 -3.99 3.12 -14.47
CA PRO A 97 -2.79 2.28 -14.67
C PRO A 97 -1.50 3.08 -14.43
N VAL A 98 -1.44 3.81 -13.33
CA VAL A 98 -0.27 4.61 -12.94
C VAL A 98 -0.09 4.55 -11.42
N GLU A 99 1.13 4.24 -10.99
CA GLU A 99 1.53 4.39 -9.60
C GLU A 99 2.18 5.75 -9.41
N VAL A 100 1.80 6.46 -8.34
CA VAL A 100 2.32 7.80 -8.07
C VAL A 100 2.96 7.82 -6.69
N VAL A 101 4.19 8.31 -6.62
CA VAL A 101 4.96 8.45 -5.38
C VAL A 101 5.22 9.92 -5.07
N VAL A 102 4.76 10.37 -3.91
CA VAL A 102 5.06 11.71 -3.39
C VAL A 102 6.34 11.63 -2.55
N ARG A 103 7.40 12.32 -2.98
CA ARG A 103 8.70 12.29 -2.32
C ARG A 103 8.98 13.60 -1.61
N GLY A 104 9.13 13.57 -0.30
CA GLY A 104 9.56 14.73 0.48
C GLY A 104 11.08 14.91 0.54
N HIS A 105 11.86 13.85 0.24
CA HIS A 105 13.31 13.83 0.38
C HIS A 105 13.99 13.09 -0.76
N LEU A 106 15.24 13.52 -1.07
CA LEU A 106 16.09 12.86 -2.06
C LEU A 106 16.74 11.61 -1.48
N THR A 107 16.01 10.48 -1.54
CA THR A 107 16.43 9.19 -0.94
C THR A 107 16.09 8.01 -1.85
N GLY A 108 16.52 6.80 -1.49
CA GLY A 108 16.19 5.56 -2.19
C GLY A 108 16.63 5.55 -3.65
N SER A 109 15.71 5.18 -4.56
CA SER A 109 15.95 5.18 -6.00
C SER A 109 16.25 6.57 -6.55
N ALA A 110 15.54 7.59 -6.09
CA ALA A 110 15.75 8.97 -6.50
C ALA A 110 17.19 9.45 -6.23
N TRP A 111 17.76 9.10 -5.08
CA TRP A 111 19.16 9.41 -4.78
C TRP A 111 20.11 8.67 -5.71
N ARG A 112 19.87 7.37 -6.01
CA ARG A 112 20.72 6.60 -6.92
C ARG A 112 20.73 7.20 -8.33
N ASP A 113 19.58 7.62 -8.83
CA ASP A 113 19.48 8.27 -10.15
C ASP A 113 20.19 9.63 -10.17
N TYR A 114 19.96 10.45 -9.15
CA TYR A 114 20.62 11.74 -9.00
C TYR A 114 22.14 11.60 -8.93
N GLN A 115 22.65 10.68 -8.11
CA GLN A 115 24.08 10.42 -7.98
C GLN A 115 24.71 9.93 -9.30
N ALA A 116 23.96 9.23 -10.11
CA ALA A 116 24.36 8.77 -11.44
C ALA A 116 24.20 9.86 -12.53
N GLY A 117 23.80 11.08 -12.17
CA GLY A 117 23.56 12.17 -13.13
C GLY A 117 22.30 11.99 -13.99
N ARG A 118 21.42 11.05 -13.63
CA ARG A 118 20.18 10.79 -14.35
C ARG A 118 19.02 11.64 -13.81
N PRO A 119 18.04 11.99 -14.65
CA PRO A 119 16.78 12.54 -14.17
C PRO A 119 16.07 11.58 -13.22
N VAL A 120 15.46 12.11 -12.16
CA VAL A 120 14.60 11.34 -11.23
C VAL A 120 13.21 11.27 -11.84
N SER A 121 12.80 10.12 -12.35
CA SER A 121 11.52 9.94 -13.05
C SER A 121 11.27 11.04 -14.11
N GLY A 122 12.27 11.35 -14.91
CA GLY A 122 12.21 12.39 -15.94
C GLY A 122 12.44 13.82 -15.47
N ILE A 123 12.52 14.07 -14.16
CA ILE A 123 12.70 15.39 -13.56
C ILE A 123 14.18 15.64 -13.30
N ARG A 124 14.73 16.73 -13.86
CA ARG A 124 16.09 17.17 -13.54
C ARG A 124 16.10 17.99 -12.26
N LEU A 125 16.90 17.53 -11.30
CA LEU A 125 17.08 18.21 -10.03
C LEU A 125 18.28 19.16 -10.07
N PRO A 126 18.30 20.21 -9.23
CA PRO A 126 19.45 21.11 -9.09
C PRO A 126 20.72 20.36 -8.69
N GLY A 127 21.88 20.86 -9.10
CA GLY A 127 23.18 20.33 -8.67
C GLY A 127 23.45 20.61 -7.19
N GLY A 128 24.33 19.80 -6.57
CA GLY A 128 24.80 20.01 -5.20
C GLY A 128 23.87 19.51 -4.09
N MET A 129 22.79 18.80 -4.41
CA MET A 129 21.92 18.20 -3.39
C MET A 129 22.61 17.04 -2.67
N ARG A 130 22.25 16.85 -1.40
CA ARG A 130 22.81 15.79 -0.54
C ARG A 130 21.82 14.63 -0.38
N LYS A 131 22.32 13.45 -0.07
CA LYS A 131 21.48 12.31 0.29
C LYS A 131 20.58 12.66 1.47
N ASN A 132 19.31 12.27 1.37
CA ASN A 132 18.25 12.55 2.36
C ASN A 132 17.93 14.04 2.54
N GLN A 133 18.40 14.93 1.66
CA GLN A 133 17.99 16.32 1.66
C GLN A 133 16.49 16.44 1.38
N ALA A 134 15.80 17.27 2.15
CA ALA A 134 14.40 17.62 1.89
C ALA A 134 14.29 18.43 0.58
N PHE A 135 13.22 18.23 -0.14
CA PHE A 135 12.83 19.11 -1.24
C PHE A 135 12.07 20.32 -0.67
N ASP A 136 12.22 21.48 -1.28
CA ASP A 136 11.46 22.70 -0.92
C ASP A 136 9.95 22.49 -1.11
N ARG A 137 9.57 21.65 -2.07
CA ARG A 137 8.22 21.15 -2.29
C ARG A 137 8.28 19.64 -2.59
N PRO A 138 7.32 18.86 -2.11
CA PRO A 138 7.26 17.44 -2.43
C PRO A 138 7.29 17.21 -3.94
N LEU A 139 8.06 16.22 -4.36
CA LEU A 139 8.20 15.84 -5.76
C LEU A 139 7.20 14.72 -6.07
N LEU A 140 6.36 14.93 -7.09
CA LEU A 140 5.45 13.91 -7.60
C LEU A 140 6.16 13.12 -8.70
N THR A 141 6.28 11.81 -8.52
CA THR A 141 6.96 10.91 -9.48
C THR A 141 6.05 9.74 -9.82
N PRO A 142 6.03 9.32 -11.09
CA PRO A 142 5.41 8.05 -11.46
C PRO A 142 6.20 6.85 -10.96
#